data_053810a15b1f5d4762f6ed19d78ccf1b
#
_entry.id   053810a15b1f5d4762f6ed19d78ccf1b
#
_cell.length_a   1.000
_cell.length_b   1.000
_cell.length_c   1.000
_cell.angle_alpha   90.00
_cell.angle_beta   90.00
_cell.angle_gamma   90.00
#
_symmetry.space_group_name_H-M   'P 1'
#
loop_
_entity.id
_entity.type
_entity.pdbx_description
1 polymer ?
#
loop_
_entity_poly.entity_id
_entity_poly.type
_entity_poly.pdbx_seq_one_letter_code
_entity_poly.pdbx_strand_id
1 'polypeptide(L)'
;MKKILFLTVGLVPLLLYSQNNTQISNPPVIFEALAGNKGFASQMTINKNFEGSKKIGFFSVANISSKWSEDNSKDAMIQANITFEVVKNLRLVGGSHYTPNTGLRPTAGFMYSKSFNDFLLVVNPRFIGFSKSSIAEGFIMMEYKPEISENWKGYSRIQGLYSETIKNGEHARSYLMLRLGMSYKFITFGVGANFDSYGPFKESKQNYGVFAAVRLFN
;
A
#
# COMPACT_ATOMS: atom_id res chain seq x y z
N MET A 1 38.89 -20.74 -19.57
CA MET A 1 38.37 -19.39 -19.52
C MET A 1 37.77 -18.99 -20.88
N LYS A 2 36.55 -19.37 -21.23
CA LYS A 2 35.80 -18.94 -22.45
C LYS A 2 34.35 -19.43 -22.37
N LYS A 3 33.49 -18.85 -21.54
CA LYS A 3 32.02 -19.09 -21.57
C LYS A 3 31.19 -18.00 -20.88
N ILE A 4 31.56 -16.71 -20.96
CA ILE A 4 30.78 -15.59 -20.37
C ILE A 4 30.51 -14.47 -21.41
N LEU A 5 30.28 -14.78 -22.66
CA LEU A 5 30.06 -13.73 -23.67
C LEU A 5 28.75 -13.87 -24.47
N PHE A 6 27.77 -14.65 -24.06
CA PHE A 6 26.54 -14.84 -24.84
C PHE A 6 25.24 -14.38 -24.19
N LEU A 7 25.29 -13.78 -23.00
CA LEU A 7 24.05 -13.38 -22.28
C LEU A 7 23.69 -11.88 -22.38
N THR A 8 24.50 -11.06 -23.03
CA THR A 8 24.29 -9.60 -23.08
C THR A 8 23.63 -9.08 -24.36
N VAL A 9 23.43 -9.90 -25.38
CA VAL A 9 22.88 -9.44 -26.68
C VAL A 9 21.35 -9.57 -26.77
N GLY A 10 20.70 -10.31 -25.87
CA GLY A 10 19.24 -10.55 -25.91
C GLY A 10 18.35 -9.47 -25.29
N LEU A 11 18.88 -8.50 -24.58
CA LEU A 11 18.09 -7.50 -23.83
C LEU A 11 17.93 -6.14 -24.53
N VAL A 12 18.64 -5.89 -25.61
CA VAL A 12 18.62 -4.58 -26.30
C VAL A 12 17.39 -4.33 -27.18
N PRO A 13 16.74 -5.34 -27.83
CA PRO A 13 15.59 -5.05 -28.68
C PRO A 13 14.27 -4.79 -27.94
N LEU A 14 14.18 -5.04 -26.63
CA LEU A 14 12.95 -4.80 -25.85
C LEU A 14 12.72 -3.33 -25.49
N LEU A 15 13.70 -2.46 -25.65
CA LEU A 15 13.60 -1.04 -25.31
C LEU A 15 13.13 -0.13 -26.47
N LEU A 16 13.02 -0.65 -27.68
CA LEU A 16 12.71 0.18 -28.86
C LEU A 16 11.23 0.17 -29.29
N TYR A 17 10.33 -0.53 -28.60
CA TYR A 17 8.90 -0.59 -28.94
C TYR A 17 8.00 0.34 -28.12
N SER A 18 8.55 1.31 -27.39
CA SER A 18 7.78 2.19 -26.51
C SER A 18 7.70 3.63 -26.99
N GLN A 19 7.11 3.87 -28.16
CA GLN A 19 6.75 5.24 -28.58
C GLN A 19 5.32 5.32 -29.13
N ASN A 20 4.35 4.88 -28.33
CA ASN A 20 3.00 5.38 -28.48
C ASN A 20 2.70 6.26 -27.26
N ASN A 21 2.65 7.57 -27.47
CA ASN A 21 2.23 8.60 -26.50
C ASN A 21 0.75 8.39 -26.11
N THR A 22 0.43 7.31 -25.42
CA THR A 22 -0.83 7.19 -24.72
C THR A 22 -0.65 7.84 -23.36
N GLN A 23 -1.21 9.02 -23.18
CA GLN A 23 -1.26 9.70 -21.89
C GLN A 23 -1.86 8.75 -20.86
N ILE A 24 -1.04 8.28 -19.91
CA ILE A 24 -1.45 7.36 -18.86
C ILE A 24 -2.01 8.21 -17.73
N SER A 25 -3.33 8.17 -17.53
CA SER A 25 -3.94 8.75 -16.33
C SER A 25 -3.53 7.94 -15.11
N ASN A 26 -2.66 8.50 -14.30
CA ASN A 26 -2.18 7.90 -13.05
C ASN A 26 -3.06 8.34 -11.87
N PRO A 27 -3.38 7.45 -10.91
CA PRO A 27 -4.03 7.85 -9.66
C PRO A 27 -3.20 8.91 -8.92
N PRO A 28 -3.83 9.83 -8.17
CA PRO A 28 -3.10 10.77 -7.32
C PRO A 28 -2.29 10.05 -6.23
N VAL A 29 -1.26 10.70 -5.74
CA VAL A 29 -0.60 10.31 -4.49
C VAL A 29 -1.54 10.69 -3.35
N ILE A 30 -1.81 9.75 -2.44
CA ILE A 30 -2.66 9.99 -1.27
C ILE A 30 -1.77 10.15 -0.05
N PHE A 31 -1.93 11.26 0.65
CA PHE A 31 -1.37 11.44 1.99
C PHE A 31 -2.52 11.59 2.97
N GLU A 32 -2.54 10.75 4.00
CA GLU A 32 -3.54 10.74 5.07
C GLU A 32 -2.87 10.90 6.42
N ALA A 33 -3.50 11.66 7.31
CA ALA A 33 -3.11 11.81 8.70
C ALA A 33 -4.33 11.62 9.61
N LEU A 34 -4.15 10.91 10.72
CA LEU A 34 -5.12 10.69 11.78
C LEU A 34 -4.56 11.27 13.07
N ALA A 35 -5.24 12.24 13.66
CA ALA A 35 -5.01 12.72 15.02
C ALA A 35 -6.01 12.02 15.95
N GLY A 36 -5.52 11.05 16.72
CA GLY A 36 -6.35 10.20 17.55
C GLY A 36 -6.15 10.42 19.04
N ASN A 37 -6.94 9.70 19.83
CA ASN A 37 -6.92 9.80 21.30
C ASN A 37 -5.64 9.26 21.93
N LYS A 38 -4.92 8.37 21.28
CA LYS A 38 -3.67 7.76 21.77
C LYS A 38 -2.41 8.28 21.07
N GLY A 39 -2.56 8.90 19.89
CA GLY A 39 -1.42 9.34 19.12
C GLY A 39 -1.77 9.78 17.71
N PHE A 40 -0.74 10.02 16.94
CA PHE A 40 -0.78 10.39 15.55
C PHE A 40 -0.48 9.17 14.66
N ALA A 41 -1.16 9.07 13.52
CA ALA A 41 -0.83 8.10 12.48
C ALA A 41 -0.88 8.77 11.12
N SER A 42 0.03 8.43 10.22
CA SER A 42 0.01 8.89 8.83
C SER A 42 0.26 7.74 7.86
N GLN A 43 -0.33 7.87 6.68
CA GLN A 43 -0.13 6.94 5.57
C GLN A 43 0.05 7.74 4.27
N MET A 44 1.11 7.43 3.54
CA MET A 44 1.29 7.89 2.17
C MET A 44 1.18 6.70 1.22
N THR A 45 0.40 6.84 0.15
CA THR A 45 0.23 5.80 -0.86
C THR A 45 0.54 6.36 -2.24
N ILE A 46 1.43 5.69 -2.96
CA ILE A 46 1.80 5.98 -4.34
C ILE A 46 1.45 4.75 -5.18
N ASN A 47 0.69 4.95 -6.25
CA ASN A 47 0.40 3.90 -7.23
C ASN A 47 0.43 4.53 -8.62
N LYS A 48 1.56 4.42 -9.31
CA LYS A 48 1.79 5.08 -10.60
C LYS A 48 2.24 4.05 -11.63
N ASN A 49 1.76 4.17 -12.86
CA ASN A 49 2.36 3.49 -14.00
C ASN A 49 3.52 4.33 -14.54
N PHE A 50 4.56 3.68 -15.02
CA PHE A 50 5.66 4.37 -15.70
C PHE A 50 5.18 4.94 -17.04
N GLU A 51 5.73 6.08 -17.39
CA GLU A 51 5.49 6.70 -18.68
C GLU A 51 5.86 5.73 -19.82
N GLY A 52 4.98 5.65 -20.84
CA GLY A 52 5.15 4.72 -21.94
C GLY A 52 4.72 3.26 -21.67
N SER A 53 4.33 2.89 -20.44
CA SER A 53 3.88 1.53 -20.13
C SER A 53 2.63 1.51 -19.25
N LYS A 54 1.54 0.94 -19.79
CA LYS A 54 0.33 0.66 -18.99
C LYS A 54 0.49 -0.57 -18.10
N LYS A 55 1.49 -1.41 -18.35
CA LYS A 55 1.68 -2.69 -17.65
C LYS A 55 2.66 -2.62 -16.49
N ILE A 56 3.64 -1.71 -16.56
CA ILE A 56 4.68 -1.59 -15.54
C ILE A 56 4.40 -0.35 -14.70
N GLY A 57 4.47 -0.48 -13.39
CA GLY A 57 4.23 0.61 -12.47
C GLY A 57 5.05 0.52 -11.20
N PHE A 58 4.86 1.51 -10.36
CA PHE A 58 5.46 1.63 -9.04
C PHE A 58 4.35 1.75 -7.98
N PHE A 59 4.46 0.93 -6.95
CA PHE A 59 3.54 0.94 -5.80
C PHE A 59 4.33 1.10 -4.51
N SER A 60 4.00 2.11 -3.72
CA SER A 60 4.64 2.36 -2.43
C SER A 60 3.61 2.76 -1.39
N VAL A 61 3.82 2.28 -0.16
CA VAL A 61 3.10 2.71 1.02
C VAL A 61 4.10 3.02 2.12
N ALA A 62 3.96 4.17 2.75
CA ALA A 62 4.70 4.54 3.96
C ALA A 62 3.69 4.81 5.07
N ASN A 63 3.81 4.11 6.19
CA ASN A 63 3.00 4.29 7.39
C ASN A 63 3.91 4.68 8.55
N ILE A 64 3.48 5.65 9.33
CA ILE A 64 4.14 6.06 10.56
C ILE A 64 3.06 6.24 11.62
N SER A 65 3.28 5.72 12.81
CA SER A 65 2.44 6.01 13.98
C SER A 65 3.28 6.33 15.22
N SER A 66 2.79 7.26 16.04
CA SER A 66 3.45 7.73 17.23
C SER A 66 2.43 7.97 18.33
N LYS A 67 2.71 7.55 19.55
CA LYS A 67 1.89 7.92 20.71
C LYS A 67 2.23 9.34 21.15
N TRP A 68 1.27 10.04 21.72
CA TRP A 68 1.50 11.39 22.27
C TRP A 68 2.50 11.42 23.44
N SER A 69 2.65 10.30 24.15
CA SER A 69 3.50 10.16 25.33
C SER A 69 4.90 9.59 25.06
N GLU A 70 5.25 9.31 23.81
CA GLU A 70 6.53 8.68 23.44
C GLU A 70 7.31 9.58 22.48
N ASP A 71 8.57 9.89 22.81
CA ASP A 71 9.44 10.74 21.99
C ASP A 71 9.91 10.06 20.69
N ASN A 72 9.86 8.72 20.63
CA ASN A 72 10.31 7.96 19.46
C ASN A 72 9.26 6.97 18.97
N SER A 73 8.74 7.18 17.77
CA SER A 73 7.91 6.18 17.10
C SER A 73 8.78 5.07 16.52
N LYS A 74 8.61 3.85 17.06
CA LYS A 74 9.18 2.63 16.46
C LYS A 74 8.24 1.97 15.46
N ASP A 75 7.07 2.54 15.26
CA ASP A 75 5.98 2.00 14.42
C ASP A 75 6.00 2.69 13.06
N ALA A 76 7.04 2.40 12.28
CA ALA A 76 7.16 2.83 10.89
C ALA A 76 7.22 1.62 9.97
N MET A 77 6.60 1.74 8.79
CA MET A 77 6.69 0.76 7.72
C MET A 77 6.76 1.48 6.38
N ILE A 78 7.70 1.07 5.55
CA ILE A 78 7.83 1.55 4.19
C ILE A 78 7.92 0.33 3.27
N GLN A 79 7.12 0.32 2.21
CA GLN A 79 7.26 -0.62 1.12
C GLN A 79 7.42 0.12 -0.20
N ALA A 80 8.29 -0.41 -1.07
CA ALA A 80 8.51 0.10 -2.41
C ALA A 80 8.60 -1.07 -3.38
N ASN A 81 7.70 -1.10 -4.36
CA ASN A 81 7.52 -2.24 -5.24
C ASN A 81 7.40 -1.81 -6.70
N ILE A 82 7.96 -2.59 -7.59
CA ILE A 82 7.62 -2.57 -9.02
C ILE A 82 6.42 -3.49 -9.22
N THR A 83 5.49 -3.07 -10.07
CA THR A 83 4.30 -3.85 -10.40
C THR A 83 4.27 -4.15 -11.90
N PHE A 84 3.81 -5.35 -12.25
CA PHE A 84 3.63 -5.77 -13.64
C PHE A 84 2.22 -6.35 -13.84
N GLU A 85 1.42 -5.74 -14.72
CA GLU A 85 0.07 -6.20 -15.03
C GLU A 85 0.11 -7.45 -15.90
N VAL A 86 -0.35 -8.57 -15.35
CA VAL A 86 -0.40 -9.87 -16.04
C VAL A 86 -1.70 -9.98 -16.83
N VAL A 87 -2.81 -9.70 -16.18
CA VAL A 87 -4.14 -9.58 -16.77
C VAL A 87 -4.82 -8.36 -16.18
N LYS A 88 -5.87 -7.87 -16.81
CA LYS A 88 -6.61 -6.67 -16.35
C LYS A 88 -6.91 -6.75 -14.85
N ASN A 89 -6.52 -5.70 -14.11
CA ASN A 89 -6.69 -5.55 -12.66
C ASN A 89 -5.81 -6.45 -11.78
N LEU A 90 -5.04 -7.41 -12.32
CA LEU A 90 -4.15 -8.28 -11.57
C LEU A 90 -2.70 -8.02 -11.92
N ARG A 91 -1.89 -7.68 -10.92
CA ARG A 91 -0.47 -7.35 -11.06
C ARG A 91 0.38 -8.29 -10.23
N LEU A 92 1.53 -8.69 -10.76
CA LEU A 92 2.66 -9.16 -9.96
C LEU A 92 3.28 -7.96 -9.25
N VAL A 93 3.72 -8.18 -8.02
CA VAL A 93 4.34 -7.15 -7.17
C VAL A 93 5.65 -7.70 -6.64
N GLY A 94 6.73 -6.97 -6.80
CA GLY A 94 8.04 -7.33 -6.27
C GLY A 94 8.84 -6.11 -5.86
N GLY A 95 9.56 -6.21 -4.74
CA GLY A 95 10.31 -5.08 -4.23
C GLY A 95 10.84 -5.26 -2.82
N SER A 96 10.68 -4.25 -1.98
CA SER A 96 11.20 -4.22 -0.63
C SER A 96 10.19 -3.73 0.40
N HIS A 97 10.37 -4.20 1.62
CA HIS A 97 9.62 -3.84 2.81
C HIS A 97 10.60 -3.52 3.94
N TYR A 98 10.42 -2.41 4.59
CA TYR A 98 11.26 -1.97 5.71
C TYR A 98 10.41 -1.68 6.93
N THR A 99 10.86 -2.16 8.08
CA THR A 99 10.42 -1.70 9.40
C THR A 99 11.65 -1.52 10.30
N PRO A 100 11.61 -0.62 11.30
CA PRO A 100 12.74 -0.47 12.24
C PRO A 100 13.14 -1.76 12.95
N ASN A 101 12.17 -2.64 13.21
CA ASN A 101 12.38 -3.89 13.97
C ASN A 101 12.99 -5.02 13.13
N THR A 102 12.69 -5.08 11.82
CA THR A 102 13.11 -6.20 10.97
C THR A 102 14.11 -5.81 9.89
N GLY A 103 14.36 -4.50 9.74
CA GLY A 103 15.20 -3.97 8.67
C GLY A 103 14.57 -4.12 7.28
N LEU A 104 15.40 -3.97 6.25
CA LEU A 104 15.00 -4.09 4.86
C LEU A 104 14.88 -5.57 4.46
N ARG A 105 13.74 -5.96 3.89
CA ARG A 105 13.42 -7.32 3.47
C ARG A 105 12.84 -7.32 2.05
N PRO A 106 13.21 -8.26 1.18
CA PRO A 106 12.58 -8.40 -0.13
C PRO A 106 11.12 -8.84 0.01
N THR A 107 10.27 -8.46 -0.95
CA THR A 107 8.86 -8.85 -0.98
C THR A 107 8.44 -9.25 -2.39
N ALA A 108 7.53 -10.22 -2.47
CA ALA A 108 6.90 -10.62 -3.72
C ALA A 108 5.45 -11.07 -3.45
N GLY A 109 4.56 -10.82 -4.41
CA GLY A 109 3.16 -11.17 -4.29
C GLY A 109 2.33 -10.77 -5.49
N PHE A 110 1.04 -10.64 -5.25
CA PHE A 110 0.07 -10.22 -6.25
C PHE A 110 -0.72 -9.02 -5.71
N MET A 111 -1.19 -8.17 -6.58
CA MET A 111 -2.13 -7.10 -6.26
C MET A 111 -3.29 -7.14 -7.25
N TYR A 112 -4.47 -7.37 -6.73
CA TYR A 112 -5.71 -7.18 -7.47
C TYR A 112 -6.31 -5.82 -7.08
N SER A 113 -6.61 -4.99 -8.08
CA SER A 113 -7.22 -3.67 -7.84
C SER A 113 -8.29 -3.42 -8.90
N LYS A 114 -9.51 -3.20 -8.44
CA LYS A 114 -10.66 -2.94 -9.32
C LYS A 114 -11.52 -1.80 -8.80
N SER A 115 -11.76 -0.81 -9.64
CA SER A 115 -12.78 0.21 -9.43
C SER A 115 -14.06 -0.19 -10.17
N PHE A 116 -15.21 -0.05 -9.51
CA PHE A 116 -16.53 -0.27 -10.09
C PHE A 116 -17.51 0.71 -9.46
N ASN A 117 -18.14 1.54 -10.28
CA ASN A 117 -18.95 2.69 -9.83
C ASN A 117 -18.15 3.52 -8.80
N ASP A 118 -18.72 3.74 -7.62
CA ASP A 118 -18.12 4.49 -6.51
C ASP A 118 -17.23 3.65 -5.59
N PHE A 119 -17.02 2.36 -5.90
CA PHE A 119 -16.21 1.45 -5.10
C PHE A 119 -14.81 1.26 -5.68
N LEU A 120 -13.83 1.13 -4.78
CA LEU A 120 -12.50 0.63 -5.06
C LEU A 120 -12.23 -0.58 -4.15
N LEU A 121 -11.86 -1.71 -4.75
CA LEU A 121 -11.38 -2.90 -4.04
C LEU A 121 -9.91 -3.11 -4.36
N VAL A 122 -9.09 -3.32 -3.31
CA VAL A 122 -7.69 -3.72 -3.44
C VAL A 122 -7.45 -4.94 -2.56
N VAL A 123 -6.81 -5.97 -3.12
CA VAL A 123 -6.37 -7.18 -2.41
C VAL A 123 -4.90 -7.42 -2.76
N ASN A 124 -4.06 -7.61 -1.74
CA ASN A 124 -2.63 -7.79 -1.94
C ASN A 124 -2.05 -8.87 -1.03
N PRO A 125 -2.15 -10.16 -1.41
CA PRO A 125 -1.38 -11.22 -0.75
C PRO A 125 0.08 -11.15 -1.17
N ARG A 126 1.00 -11.28 -0.20
CA ARG A 126 2.44 -11.22 -0.44
C ARG A 126 3.26 -12.01 0.58
N PHE A 127 4.49 -12.31 0.21
CA PHE A 127 5.52 -12.82 1.09
C PHE A 127 6.55 -11.72 1.38
N ILE A 128 7.04 -11.66 2.62
CA ILE A 128 8.05 -10.70 3.08
C ILE A 128 9.24 -11.47 3.64
N GLY A 129 10.40 -11.30 2.99
CA GLY A 129 11.60 -12.09 3.25
C GLY A 129 11.52 -13.47 2.63
N PHE A 130 12.70 -14.08 2.34
CA PHE A 130 12.84 -15.41 1.78
C PHE A 130 13.83 -16.22 2.62
N SER A 131 13.62 -16.23 3.95
CA SER A 131 14.45 -16.90 4.95
C SER A 131 13.58 -17.64 5.95
N LYS A 132 14.20 -18.23 6.98
CA LYS A 132 13.46 -18.91 8.07
C LYS A 132 12.48 -17.99 8.83
N SER A 133 12.64 -16.67 8.74
CA SER A 133 11.76 -15.65 9.34
C SER A 133 10.80 -15.01 8.33
N SER A 134 10.51 -15.68 7.22
CA SER A 134 9.58 -15.19 6.20
C SER A 134 8.16 -15.05 6.75
N ILE A 135 7.45 -14.04 6.27
CA ILE A 135 6.10 -13.70 6.66
C ILE A 135 5.18 -13.85 5.44
N ALA A 136 4.06 -14.51 5.62
CA ALA A 136 2.92 -14.44 4.70
C ALA A 136 1.99 -13.32 5.19
N GLU A 137 1.59 -12.43 4.28
CA GLU A 137 0.74 -11.28 4.58
C GLU A 137 -0.40 -11.18 3.58
N GLY A 138 -1.60 -10.99 4.07
CA GLY A 138 -2.80 -10.67 3.30
C GLY A 138 -3.31 -9.27 3.64
N PHE A 139 -3.48 -8.44 2.63
CA PHE A 139 -4.04 -7.11 2.74
C PHE A 139 -5.32 -7.00 1.91
N ILE A 140 -6.33 -6.31 2.47
CA ILE A 140 -7.56 -5.97 1.77
C ILE A 140 -7.97 -4.54 2.10
N MET A 141 -8.46 -3.81 1.11
CA MET A 141 -9.06 -2.48 1.27
C MET A 141 -10.28 -2.36 0.38
N MET A 142 -11.35 -1.84 0.94
CA MET A 142 -12.54 -1.41 0.22
C MET A 142 -12.83 0.05 0.56
N GLU A 143 -13.02 0.85 -0.47
CA GLU A 143 -13.34 2.26 -0.38
C GLU A 143 -14.63 2.53 -1.16
N TYR A 144 -15.52 3.33 -0.58
CA TYR A 144 -16.76 3.76 -1.21
C TYR A 144 -16.87 5.27 -1.17
N LYS A 145 -17.05 5.88 -2.35
CA LYS A 145 -17.07 7.34 -2.58
C LYS A 145 -18.27 7.78 -3.41
N PRO A 146 -19.50 7.65 -2.87
CA PRO A 146 -20.70 8.07 -3.58
C PRO A 146 -20.69 9.59 -3.82
N GLU A 147 -21.11 9.99 -5.02
CA GLU A 147 -21.28 11.38 -5.37
C GLU A 147 -22.50 11.96 -4.66
N ILE A 148 -22.35 13.11 -3.98
CA ILE A 148 -23.42 13.83 -3.30
C ILE A 148 -23.78 15.07 -4.13
N SER A 149 -22.77 15.77 -4.63
CA SER A 149 -22.90 16.91 -5.54
C SER A 149 -21.61 17.08 -6.33
N GLU A 150 -21.58 18.01 -7.28
CA GLU A 150 -20.43 18.26 -8.18
C GLU A 150 -19.05 18.28 -7.47
N ASN A 151 -18.97 18.86 -6.27
CA ASN A 151 -17.73 19.00 -5.52
C ASN A 151 -17.65 18.12 -4.27
N TRP A 152 -18.74 17.47 -3.86
CA TRP A 152 -18.84 16.72 -2.62
C TRP A 152 -19.12 15.24 -2.88
N LYS A 153 -18.33 14.40 -2.24
CA LYS A 153 -18.54 12.92 -2.22
C LYS A 153 -18.59 12.43 -0.79
N GLY A 154 -19.43 11.44 -0.53
CA GLY A 154 -19.33 10.66 0.68
C GLY A 154 -17.99 9.91 0.68
N TYR A 155 -17.52 9.51 1.85
CA TYR A 155 -16.30 8.71 1.98
C TYR A 155 -16.43 7.67 3.07
N SER A 156 -16.23 6.42 2.71
CA SER A 156 -16.01 5.37 3.69
C SER A 156 -14.91 4.43 3.21
N ARG A 157 -14.07 3.93 4.14
CA ARG A 157 -13.02 2.97 3.86
C ARG A 157 -12.89 1.99 5.01
N ILE A 158 -12.80 0.71 4.65
CA ILE A 158 -12.36 -0.38 5.50
C ILE A 158 -11.08 -0.96 4.92
N GLN A 159 -10.05 -1.11 5.75
CA GLN A 159 -8.75 -1.63 5.36
C GLN A 159 -8.29 -2.60 6.43
N GLY A 160 -7.93 -3.82 6.02
CA GLY A 160 -7.47 -4.86 6.91
C GLY A 160 -6.17 -5.49 6.43
N LEU A 161 -5.39 -5.97 7.39
CA LEU A 161 -4.17 -6.72 7.16
C LEU A 161 -4.07 -7.84 8.20
N TYR A 162 -3.60 -8.99 7.75
CA TYR A 162 -3.20 -10.11 8.60
C TYR A 162 -1.88 -10.66 8.10
N SER A 163 -0.97 -10.92 9.02
CA SER A 163 0.33 -11.53 8.69
C SER A 163 0.76 -12.54 9.75
N GLU A 164 1.43 -13.60 9.29
CA GLU A 164 1.96 -14.67 10.12
C GLU A 164 3.33 -15.15 9.62
N THR A 165 4.12 -15.73 10.51
CA THR A 165 5.38 -16.35 10.17
C THR A 165 5.13 -17.67 9.43
N ILE A 166 5.78 -17.88 8.28
CA ILE A 166 5.59 -19.10 7.47
C ILE A 166 6.04 -20.35 8.23
N LYS A 167 7.12 -20.24 9.02
CA LYS A 167 7.72 -21.39 9.70
C LYS A 167 6.81 -22.00 10.77
N ASN A 168 6.20 -21.16 11.60
CA ASN A 168 5.47 -21.61 12.79
C ASN A 168 3.99 -21.28 12.75
N GLY A 169 3.51 -20.51 11.76
CA GLY A 169 2.14 -19.99 11.72
C GLY A 169 1.84 -18.98 12.85
N GLU A 170 2.88 -18.42 13.47
CA GLU A 170 2.69 -17.46 14.55
C GLU A 170 2.24 -16.11 14.02
N HIS A 171 1.26 -15.51 14.67
CA HIS A 171 0.78 -14.19 14.34
C HIS A 171 1.91 -13.15 14.43
N ALA A 172 2.12 -12.38 13.36
CA ALA A 172 3.12 -11.32 13.32
C ALA A 172 2.48 -9.96 13.52
N ARG A 173 1.47 -9.61 12.72
CA ARG A 173 0.69 -8.38 12.83
C ARG A 173 -0.68 -8.55 12.20
N SER A 174 -1.67 -7.90 12.76
CA SER A 174 -2.94 -7.62 12.09
C SER A 174 -3.41 -6.21 12.41
N TYR A 175 -4.17 -5.61 11.49
CA TYR A 175 -4.86 -4.37 11.77
C TYR A 175 -6.19 -4.27 11.04
N LEU A 176 -7.06 -3.41 11.59
CA LEU A 176 -8.27 -2.92 10.96
C LEU A 176 -8.28 -1.41 11.04
N MET A 177 -8.39 -0.74 9.90
CA MET A 177 -8.54 0.72 9.81
C MET A 177 -9.90 1.05 9.22
N LEU A 178 -10.63 1.92 9.89
CA LEU A 178 -11.94 2.40 9.48
C LEU A 178 -11.90 3.91 9.27
N ARG A 179 -12.54 4.39 8.20
CA ARG A 179 -12.69 5.81 7.91
C ARG A 179 -14.13 6.07 7.49
N LEU A 180 -14.70 7.16 8.00
CA LEU A 180 -16.00 7.68 7.61
C LEU A 180 -15.95 9.20 7.54
N GLY A 181 -16.38 9.79 6.44
CA GLY A 181 -16.30 11.23 6.24
C GLY A 181 -16.83 11.70 4.91
N MET A 182 -16.28 12.80 4.46
CA MET A 182 -16.63 13.45 3.19
C MET A 182 -15.38 13.88 2.45
N SER A 183 -15.48 13.93 1.12
CA SER A 183 -14.45 14.52 0.26
C SER A 183 -14.99 15.78 -0.38
N TYR A 184 -14.19 16.85 -0.34
CA TYR A 184 -14.40 18.07 -1.09
C TYR A 184 -13.23 18.28 -2.04
N LYS A 185 -13.50 18.20 -3.33
CA LYS A 185 -12.45 18.29 -4.38
C LYS A 185 -11.30 17.29 -4.09
N PHE A 186 -10.12 17.79 -3.72
CA PHE A 186 -8.91 16.99 -3.48
C PHE A 186 -8.66 16.66 -2.00
N ILE A 187 -9.50 17.14 -1.07
CA ILE A 187 -9.37 16.89 0.36
C ILE A 187 -10.47 15.94 0.82
N THR A 188 -10.13 14.99 1.67
CA THR A 188 -11.06 14.09 2.37
C THR A 188 -10.85 14.25 3.86
N PHE A 189 -11.91 14.30 4.66
CA PHE A 189 -11.83 14.47 6.11
C PHE A 189 -13.01 13.78 6.80
N GLY A 190 -12.83 13.47 8.07
CA GLY A 190 -13.85 12.77 8.84
C GLY A 190 -13.33 12.16 10.12
N VAL A 191 -13.98 11.08 10.55
CA VAL A 191 -13.59 10.30 11.73
C VAL A 191 -12.94 8.98 11.30
N GLY A 192 -12.00 8.50 12.11
CA GLY A 192 -11.27 7.28 11.82
C GLY A 192 -10.90 6.51 13.07
N ALA A 193 -10.70 5.21 12.88
CA ALA A 193 -10.24 4.31 13.93
C ALA A 193 -9.19 3.35 13.35
N ASN A 194 -8.13 3.11 14.10
CA ASN A 194 -7.12 2.10 13.86
C ASN A 194 -7.12 1.11 15.02
N PHE A 195 -7.20 -0.16 14.70
CA PHE A 195 -7.08 -1.28 15.65
C PHE A 195 -5.94 -2.14 15.17
N ASP A 196 -4.85 -2.18 15.91
CA ASP A 196 -3.65 -2.95 15.59
C ASP A 196 -3.43 -4.04 16.63
N SER A 197 -2.87 -5.17 16.20
CA SER A 197 -2.45 -6.27 17.06
C SER A 197 -1.08 -6.77 16.60
N TYR A 198 -0.16 -6.94 17.54
CA TYR A 198 1.24 -7.25 17.27
C TYR A 198 1.70 -8.51 17.98
N GLY A 199 2.55 -9.27 17.28
CA GLY A 199 3.24 -10.44 17.82
C GLY A 199 2.34 -11.63 18.13
N PRO A 200 2.92 -12.74 18.61
CA PRO A 200 2.19 -13.99 18.89
C PRO A 200 1.06 -13.83 19.91
N PHE A 201 1.21 -12.92 20.87
CA PHE A 201 0.23 -12.65 21.93
C PHE A 201 -0.85 -11.63 21.50
N LYS A 202 -0.79 -11.11 20.26
CA LYS A 202 -1.75 -10.15 19.72
C LYS A 202 -1.91 -8.90 20.60
N GLU A 203 -0.79 -8.33 21.03
CA GLU A 203 -0.80 -7.09 21.81
C GLU A 203 -1.56 -5.99 21.08
N SER A 204 -2.68 -5.56 21.66
CA SER A 204 -3.63 -4.66 21.02
C SER A 204 -3.29 -3.19 21.24
N LYS A 205 -3.35 -2.40 20.17
CA LYS A 205 -3.30 -0.94 20.20
C LYS A 205 -4.52 -0.40 19.47
N GLN A 206 -5.12 0.65 20.04
CA GLN A 206 -6.28 1.32 19.45
C GLN A 206 -6.03 2.81 19.38
N ASN A 207 -6.43 3.43 18.27
CA ASN A 207 -6.33 4.87 18.09
C ASN A 207 -7.50 5.36 17.24
N TYR A 208 -8.37 6.20 17.78
CA TYR A 208 -9.52 6.74 17.09
C TYR A 208 -9.61 8.25 17.26
N GLY A 209 -10.02 8.95 16.21
CA GLY A 209 -10.04 10.42 16.20
C GLY A 209 -10.51 10.98 14.87
N VAL A 210 -9.96 12.12 14.51
CA VAL A 210 -10.25 12.79 13.24
C VAL A 210 -9.14 12.53 12.23
N PHE A 211 -9.50 12.39 10.97
CA PHE A 211 -8.52 12.25 9.89
C PHE A 211 -8.73 13.30 8.80
N ALA A 212 -7.65 13.59 8.13
CA ALA A 212 -7.65 14.32 6.87
C ALA A 212 -6.74 13.62 5.86
N ALA A 213 -7.15 13.59 4.61
CA ALA A 213 -6.35 13.09 3.51
C ALA A 213 -6.37 14.07 2.33
N VAL A 214 -5.26 14.16 1.62
CA VAL A 214 -5.10 15.01 0.45
C VAL A 214 -4.64 14.18 -0.74
N ARG A 215 -5.20 14.49 -1.92
CA ARG A 215 -4.79 13.95 -3.21
C ARG A 215 -3.82 14.92 -3.87
N LEU A 216 -2.60 14.45 -4.11
CA LEU A 216 -1.50 15.21 -4.68
C LEU A 216 -1.16 14.67 -6.07
N PHE A 217 -0.68 15.54 -6.95
CA PHE A 217 -0.20 15.15 -8.29
C PHE A 217 -1.26 14.39 -9.10
N ASN A 218 -2.43 15.05 -9.29
CA ASN A 218 -3.52 14.57 -10.15
C ASN A 218 -3.13 14.59 -11.62
#